data_642497f6eea6c03304c36761b5053d1f
#
_entry.id   642497f6eea6c03304c36761b5053d1f
#
_cell.length_a   1.000
_cell.length_b   1.000
_cell.length_c   1.000
_cell.angle_alpha   90.00
_cell.angle_beta   90.00
_cell.angle_gamma   90.00
#
_symmetry.space_group_name_H-M   'P 1'
#
loop_
_entity.id
_entity.type
_entity.pdbx_description
1 polymer ?
#
loop_
_entity_poly.entity_id
_entity_poly.type
_entity_poly.pdbx_seq_one_letter_code
_entity_poly.pdbx_strand_id
1 'polypeptide(L)'
;MKQTRLWILALWLSIFCTGTFASCTANDDNPSEKHPTIERIVERGKLLVGTTGDYRPLSYRESDGDYWGFGIEMAEKIAGQLSVGITFVQTSWPTLTADVLADPQTFDFAIGGITITDARREKMLMSDGYLANGKTFLCRADDADRYQSLADLDKPEVRVMVNPGGLNEKFANENLTHATIIVWQKNEEIPSQVVEGNADVMITEITEAPWYVQNDPRLAAPLIEKPFTHGEIGVLMRKGQDDLLALVNAVISKMKADGTLRQLHEKYGLVYGY
;
A
#
# COMPACT_ATOMS: atom_id res chain seq x y z
N MET A 1 -74.03 -38.19 -41.92
CA MET A 1 -74.34 -39.62 -41.60
C MET A 1 -73.50 -39.96 -40.37
N LYS A 2 -74.21 -40.08 -39.23
CA LYS A 2 -74.37 -41.26 -38.39
C LYS A 2 -73.07 -41.84 -37.86
N GLN A 3 -72.88 -41.73 -36.62
CA GLN A 3 -73.14 -42.54 -35.41
C GLN A 3 -71.80 -43.02 -34.87
N THR A 4 -71.49 -43.32 -33.66
CA THR A 4 -72.22 -43.59 -32.42
C THR A 4 -71.25 -43.54 -31.20
N ARG A 5 -71.82 -43.29 -30.08
CA ARG A 5 -71.31 -43.33 -28.69
C ARG A 5 -70.72 -44.71 -28.34
N LEU A 6 -69.68 -44.72 -27.49
CA LEU A 6 -69.63 -45.70 -26.40
C LEU A 6 -68.93 -45.13 -25.16
N TRP A 7 -69.64 -45.23 -24.03
CA TRP A 7 -69.20 -44.94 -22.69
C TRP A 7 -68.50 -46.17 -22.11
N ILE A 8 -67.30 -46.00 -21.51
CA ILE A 8 -66.76 -47.00 -20.58
C ILE A 8 -66.34 -46.25 -19.35
N LEU A 9 -67.18 -46.47 -18.28
CA LEU A 9 -66.80 -46.15 -16.92
C LEU A 9 -65.66 -47.09 -16.46
N ALA A 10 -64.60 -46.58 -16.01
CA ALA A 10 -63.61 -47.31 -15.22
C ALA A 10 -63.43 -46.60 -13.89
N LEU A 11 -63.95 -47.24 -12.85
CA LEU A 11 -63.69 -46.93 -11.46
C LEU A 11 -62.24 -47.12 -11.16
N TRP A 12 -61.52 -46.06 -10.70
CA TRP A 12 -60.23 -46.24 -10.10
C TRP A 12 -60.26 -45.83 -8.62
N LEU A 13 -59.88 -46.81 -7.81
CA LEU A 13 -59.76 -46.78 -6.37
C LEU A 13 -58.71 -45.69 -5.97
N SER A 14 -59.13 -44.77 -5.11
CA SER A 14 -58.26 -43.80 -4.47
C SER A 14 -57.47 -44.48 -3.37
N ILE A 15 -56.17 -44.74 -3.63
CA ILE A 15 -55.22 -45.05 -2.58
C ILE A 15 -54.68 -43.71 -2.06
N PHE A 16 -55.15 -43.28 -0.90
CA PHE A 16 -54.56 -42.19 -0.17
C PHE A 16 -53.21 -42.64 0.38
N CYS A 17 -52.15 -42.35 -0.31
CA CYS A 17 -50.79 -42.45 0.21
C CYS A 17 -50.45 -41.12 0.89
N THR A 18 -50.63 -41.06 2.21
CA THR A 18 -50.12 -39.96 3.05
C THR A 18 -48.59 -40.02 3.06
N GLY A 19 -47.95 -39.52 2.01
CA GLY A 19 -46.55 -39.22 2.00
C GLY A 19 -46.34 -37.93 2.78
N THR A 20 -45.80 -38.03 3.98
CA THR A 20 -45.19 -36.91 4.68
C THR A 20 -44.00 -36.42 3.83
N PHE A 21 -44.22 -35.36 3.05
CA PHE A 21 -43.13 -34.59 2.52
C PHE A 21 -42.40 -33.98 3.73
N ALA A 22 -41.37 -34.64 4.18
CA ALA A 22 -40.33 -33.98 4.95
C ALA A 22 -39.75 -32.89 4.03
N SER A 23 -40.21 -31.67 4.21
CA SER A 23 -39.56 -30.49 3.67
C SER A 23 -38.17 -30.45 4.30
N CYS A 24 -37.17 -31.01 3.63
CA CYS A 24 -35.79 -30.63 3.85
C CYS A 24 -35.71 -29.15 3.41
N THR A 25 -36.00 -28.28 4.34
CA THR A 25 -35.38 -26.95 4.28
C THR A 25 -33.88 -27.21 4.36
N ALA A 26 -33.25 -27.33 3.20
CA ALA A 26 -31.82 -27.08 3.12
C ALA A 26 -31.67 -25.66 3.67
N ASN A 27 -31.22 -25.58 4.91
CA ASN A 27 -30.55 -24.38 5.36
C ASN A 27 -29.32 -24.27 4.45
N ASP A 28 -29.47 -23.53 3.35
CA ASP A 28 -28.39 -22.86 2.70
C ASP A 28 -27.90 -21.71 3.61
N ASP A 29 -27.58 -22.05 4.85
CA ASP A 29 -26.66 -21.31 5.70
C ASP A 29 -25.23 -21.72 5.30
N ASN A 30 -24.93 -21.64 3.99
CA ASN A 30 -23.62 -21.23 3.57
C ASN A 30 -23.63 -19.70 3.74
N PRO A 31 -22.98 -19.13 4.76
CA PRO A 31 -22.77 -17.72 4.79
C PRO A 31 -21.94 -17.46 3.53
N SER A 32 -22.60 -17.08 2.43
CA SER A 32 -21.93 -16.43 1.33
C SER A 32 -20.97 -15.48 2.00
N GLU A 33 -19.66 -15.68 1.78
CA GLU A 33 -18.64 -14.82 2.35
C GLU A 33 -19.05 -13.39 2.03
N LYS A 34 -19.68 -12.73 3.02
CA LYS A 34 -20.02 -11.33 2.89
C LYS A 34 -18.69 -10.63 2.79
N HIS A 35 -18.45 -9.97 1.68
CA HIS A 35 -17.30 -9.11 1.49
C HIS A 35 -17.65 -7.69 1.95
N PRO A 36 -17.80 -7.45 3.26
CA PRO A 36 -18.45 -6.25 3.77
C PRO A 36 -17.67 -4.98 3.42
N THR A 37 -16.37 -5.10 3.17
CA THR A 37 -15.54 -3.95 2.79
C THR A 37 -15.69 -3.64 1.31
N ILE A 38 -15.58 -4.63 0.44
CA ILE A 38 -15.74 -4.45 -1.02
C ILE A 38 -17.18 -4.00 -1.33
N GLU A 39 -18.19 -4.64 -0.73
CA GLU A 39 -19.61 -4.27 -0.91
C GLU A 39 -19.83 -2.79 -0.57
N ARG A 40 -19.36 -2.34 0.59
CA ARG A 40 -19.44 -0.94 1.02
C ARG A 40 -18.73 0.03 0.07
N ILE A 41 -17.58 -0.35 -0.48
CA ILE A 41 -16.82 0.47 -1.45
C ILE A 41 -17.61 0.59 -2.76
N VAL A 42 -18.17 -0.52 -3.26
CA VAL A 42 -18.95 -0.57 -4.50
C VAL A 42 -20.28 0.21 -4.34
N GLU A 43 -20.99 0.03 -3.23
CA GLU A 43 -22.22 0.80 -2.94
C GLU A 43 -21.95 2.30 -2.85
N ARG A 44 -20.82 2.70 -2.25
CA ARG A 44 -20.38 4.09 -2.20
C ARG A 44 -19.93 4.61 -3.58
N GLY A 45 -19.63 3.73 -4.54
CA GLY A 45 -19.13 4.05 -5.88
C GLY A 45 -17.73 4.67 -5.88
N LYS A 46 -16.97 4.56 -4.79
CA LYS A 46 -15.71 5.25 -4.60
C LYS A 46 -14.78 4.52 -3.62
N LEU A 47 -13.51 4.36 -4.01
CA LEU A 47 -12.42 3.91 -3.14
C LEU A 47 -11.77 5.12 -2.46
N LEU A 48 -11.65 5.09 -1.13
CA LEU A 48 -10.94 6.11 -0.36
C LEU A 48 -9.54 5.61 -0.01
N VAL A 49 -8.52 6.37 -0.38
CA VAL A 49 -7.12 5.95 -0.27
C VAL A 49 -6.31 6.95 0.54
N GLY A 50 -5.81 6.50 1.70
CA GLY A 50 -4.90 7.28 2.54
C GLY A 50 -3.50 7.36 1.91
N THR A 51 -2.91 8.55 1.86
CA THR A 51 -1.54 8.74 1.39
C THR A 51 -0.92 9.99 2.00
N THR A 52 0.41 9.99 2.21
CA THR A 52 1.10 11.12 2.84
C THR A 52 1.33 12.27 1.87
N GLY A 53 1.54 11.99 0.59
CA GLY A 53 1.74 12.98 -0.44
C GLY A 53 3.06 13.76 -0.36
N ASP A 54 4.06 13.22 0.37
CA ASP A 54 5.35 13.86 0.61
C ASP A 54 6.55 12.94 0.28
N TYR A 55 6.33 11.86 -0.50
CA TYR A 55 7.30 10.79 -0.70
C TYR A 55 7.48 10.45 -2.20
N ARG A 56 8.31 11.26 -2.90
CA ARG A 56 8.63 11.04 -4.31
C ARG A 56 9.53 9.82 -4.52
N PRO A 57 9.38 9.06 -5.61
CA PRO A 57 8.32 9.15 -6.65
C PRO A 57 7.10 8.29 -6.32
N LEU A 58 6.90 7.84 -5.06
CA LEU A 58 5.87 6.87 -4.69
C LEU A 58 4.51 7.51 -4.45
N SER A 59 4.49 8.68 -3.79
CA SER A 59 3.29 9.47 -3.54
C SER A 59 3.68 10.93 -3.33
N TYR A 60 3.19 11.79 -4.18
CA TYR A 60 3.41 13.23 -4.05
C TYR A 60 2.13 13.99 -4.33
N ARG A 61 1.88 15.04 -3.54
CA ARG A 61 0.76 15.95 -3.71
C ARG A 61 1.26 17.26 -4.28
N GLU A 62 0.74 17.63 -5.45
CA GLU A 62 1.04 18.89 -6.09
C GLU A 62 0.37 20.08 -5.40
N SER A 63 0.81 21.28 -5.73
CA SER A 63 0.28 22.51 -5.15
C SER A 63 -1.18 22.80 -5.49
N ASP A 64 -1.70 22.26 -6.59
CA ASP A 64 -3.10 22.29 -7.00
C ASP A 64 -3.97 21.26 -6.28
N GLY A 65 -3.33 20.34 -5.54
CA GLY A 65 -3.98 19.31 -4.73
C GLY A 65 -4.03 17.92 -5.37
N ASP A 66 -3.60 17.79 -6.62
CA ASP A 66 -3.54 16.52 -7.33
C ASP A 66 -2.42 15.64 -6.80
N TYR A 67 -2.63 14.34 -6.87
CA TYR A 67 -1.65 13.34 -6.44
C TYR A 67 -1.07 12.62 -7.65
N TRP A 68 0.22 12.32 -7.60
CA TRP A 68 0.90 11.47 -8.55
C TRP A 68 1.92 10.55 -7.87
N GLY A 69 2.36 9.53 -8.58
CA GLY A 69 3.40 8.62 -8.14
C GLY A 69 3.06 7.15 -8.37
N PHE A 70 4.04 6.32 -8.16
CA PHE A 70 3.93 4.87 -8.32
C PHE A 70 2.75 4.28 -7.51
N GLY A 71 2.65 4.64 -6.21
CA GLY A 71 1.59 4.19 -5.34
C GLY A 71 0.21 4.73 -5.74
N ILE A 72 0.17 5.93 -6.32
CA ILE A 72 -1.07 6.54 -6.82
C ILE A 72 -1.62 5.72 -7.99
N GLU A 73 -0.78 5.39 -8.98
CA GLU A 73 -1.21 4.55 -10.10
C GLU A 73 -1.56 3.11 -9.68
N MET A 74 -0.87 2.56 -8.67
CA MET A 74 -1.26 1.28 -8.08
C MET A 74 -2.68 1.34 -7.50
N ALA A 75 -3.01 2.41 -6.76
CA ALA A 75 -4.34 2.60 -6.20
C ALA A 75 -5.41 2.77 -7.29
N GLU A 76 -5.10 3.45 -8.39
CA GLU A 76 -5.98 3.58 -9.56
C GLU A 76 -6.27 2.21 -10.21
N LYS A 77 -5.26 1.31 -10.30
CA LYS A 77 -5.46 -0.05 -10.79
C LYS A 77 -6.39 -0.86 -9.89
N ILE A 78 -6.28 -0.67 -8.56
CA ILE A 78 -7.16 -1.33 -7.60
C ILE A 78 -8.61 -0.79 -7.73
N ALA A 79 -8.80 0.53 -7.81
CA ALA A 79 -10.10 1.14 -8.03
C ALA A 79 -10.74 0.69 -9.36
N GLY A 80 -9.95 0.61 -10.42
CA GLY A 80 -10.36 0.10 -11.73
C GLY A 80 -10.86 -1.34 -11.69
N GLN A 81 -10.25 -2.20 -10.86
CA GLN A 81 -10.71 -3.58 -10.70
C GLN A 81 -12.11 -3.66 -10.05
N LEU A 82 -12.45 -2.70 -9.20
CA LEU A 82 -13.77 -2.56 -8.59
C LEU A 82 -14.76 -1.75 -9.45
N SER A 83 -14.30 -1.15 -10.56
CA SER A 83 -15.10 -0.25 -11.40
C SER A 83 -15.69 0.93 -10.62
N VAL A 84 -14.95 1.48 -9.66
CA VAL A 84 -15.35 2.64 -8.84
C VAL A 84 -14.41 3.82 -9.05
N GLY A 85 -14.87 5.01 -8.69
CA GLY A 85 -14.02 6.19 -8.60
C GLY A 85 -12.99 6.09 -7.47
N ILE A 86 -12.02 7.02 -7.45
CA ILE A 86 -11.01 7.10 -6.38
C ILE A 86 -11.00 8.50 -5.74
N THR A 87 -10.72 8.55 -4.45
CA THR A 87 -10.45 9.79 -3.73
C THR A 87 -9.26 9.57 -2.81
N PHE A 88 -8.26 10.42 -2.93
CA PHE A 88 -7.12 10.41 -2.03
C PHE A 88 -7.42 11.25 -0.79
N VAL A 89 -7.08 10.70 0.38
CA VAL A 89 -7.23 11.32 1.70
C VAL A 89 -5.84 11.53 2.27
N GLN A 90 -5.50 12.76 2.56
CA GLN A 90 -4.18 13.06 3.12
C GLN A 90 -4.04 12.53 4.55
N THR A 91 -2.97 11.82 4.81
CA THR A 91 -2.47 11.43 6.13
C THR A 91 -1.05 11.95 6.32
N SER A 92 -0.38 11.55 7.39
CA SER A 92 1.03 11.89 7.64
C SER A 92 1.76 10.71 8.28
N TRP A 93 3.07 10.67 8.20
CA TRP A 93 3.85 9.60 8.83
C TRP A 93 3.59 9.46 10.34
N PRO A 94 3.51 10.56 11.12
CA PRO A 94 3.18 10.48 12.55
C PRO A 94 1.79 9.94 12.84
N THR A 95 0.80 10.22 12.00
CA THR A 95 -0.61 9.87 12.24
C THR A 95 -1.06 8.60 11.51
N LEU A 96 -0.27 8.08 10.55
CA LEU A 96 -0.64 6.98 9.66
C LEU A 96 -1.31 5.80 10.39
N THR A 97 -0.70 5.34 11.49
CA THR A 97 -1.24 4.19 12.25
C THR A 97 -2.58 4.55 12.90
N ALA A 98 -2.70 5.74 13.48
CA ALA A 98 -3.94 6.21 14.10
C ALA A 98 -5.04 6.38 13.06
N ASP A 99 -4.70 6.93 11.89
CA ASP A 99 -5.66 7.20 10.82
C ASP A 99 -6.19 5.89 10.18
N VAL A 100 -5.33 4.85 10.01
CA VAL A 100 -5.76 3.51 9.57
C VAL A 100 -6.70 2.87 10.58
N LEU A 101 -6.47 3.08 11.87
CA LEU A 101 -7.27 2.49 12.96
C LEU A 101 -8.45 3.37 13.40
N ALA A 102 -8.63 4.55 12.79
CA ALA A 102 -9.66 5.50 13.17
C ALA A 102 -11.09 4.90 13.07
N ASP A 103 -11.95 5.32 13.99
CA ASP A 103 -13.37 4.97 13.98
C ASP A 103 -14.20 6.25 14.20
N PRO A 104 -15.00 6.70 13.22
CA PRO A 104 -15.22 6.06 11.91
C PRO A 104 -13.98 6.09 11.00
N GLN A 105 -13.89 5.08 10.13
CA GLN A 105 -12.81 4.94 9.18
C GLN A 105 -12.82 6.06 8.13
N THR A 106 -11.67 6.71 7.92
CA THR A 106 -11.53 7.86 7.01
C THR A 106 -11.12 7.46 5.58
N PHE A 107 -10.46 6.31 5.42
CA PHE A 107 -10.09 5.73 4.11
C PHE A 107 -10.08 4.19 4.19
N ASP A 108 -10.18 3.53 3.06
CA ASP A 108 -10.28 2.06 2.98
C ASP A 108 -8.91 1.38 3.17
N PHE A 109 -7.87 1.97 2.61
CA PHE A 109 -6.48 1.55 2.81
C PHE A 109 -5.51 2.73 2.65
N ALA A 110 -4.26 2.54 3.07
CA ALA A 110 -3.18 3.50 2.85
C ALA A 110 -2.10 2.93 1.92
N ILE A 111 -1.52 3.80 1.05
CA ILE A 111 -0.48 3.47 0.07
C ILE A 111 0.50 4.64 -0.11
N GLY A 112 1.70 4.37 -0.64
CA GLY A 112 2.68 5.41 -0.97
C GLY A 112 3.96 5.32 -0.14
N GLY A 113 4.69 4.21 -0.25
CA GLY A 113 5.99 4.04 0.43
C GLY A 113 5.91 3.39 1.81
N ILE A 114 4.83 2.65 2.07
CA ILE A 114 4.62 2.02 3.37
C ILE A 114 5.34 0.68 3.44
N THR A 115 6.48 0.64 4.13
CA THR A 115 7.29 -0.58 4.31
C THR A 115 6.52 -1.63 5.12
N ILE A 116 6.52 -2.86 4.66
CA ILE A 116 6.00 -4.02 5.36
C ILE A 116 6.92 -4.33 6.54
N THR A 117 6.35 -4.40 7.75
CA THR A 117 7.06 -4.77 8.97
C THR A 117 6.20 -5.68 9.85
N ASP A 118 6.85 -6.51 10.69
CA ASP A 118 6.13 -7.38 11.64
C ASP A 118 5.27 -6.56 12.60
N ALA A 119 5.78 -5.43 13.08
CA ALA A 119 5.04 -4.54 13.98
C ALA A 119 3.76 -3.96 13.34
N ARG A 120 3.76 -3.72 12.00
CA ARG A 120 2.55 -3.34 11.27
C ARG A 120 1.62 -4.52 11.08
N ARG A 121 2.14 -5.69 10.71
CA ARG A 121 1.34 -6.93 10.54
C ARG A 121 0.68 -7.39 11.85
N GLU A 122 1.33 -7.14 12.98
CA GLU A 122 0.74 -7.47 14.30
C GLU A 122 -0.57 -6.68 14.55
N LYS A 123 -0.61 -5.41 14.17
CA LYS A 123 -1.73 -4.49 14.46
C LYS A 123 -2.71 -4.33 13.30
N MET A 124 -2.27 -4.50 12.07
CA MET A 124 -2.99 -4.17 10.84
C MET A 124 -2.80 -5.28 9.80
N LEU A 125 -3.49 -5.18 8.66
CA LEU A 125 -3.25 -6.00 7.48
C LEU A 125 -2.24 -5.30 6.57
N MET A 126 -1.32 -6.09 6.01
CA MET A 126 -0.39 -5.65 4.96
C MET A 126 -0.56 -6.54 3.75
N SER A 127 -0.61 -5.95 2.57
CA SER A 127 -0.61 -6.71 1.31
C SER A 127 0.71 -7.45 1.08
N ASP A 128 0.76 -8.24 0.02
CA ASP A 128 2.00 -8.71 -0.57
C ASP A 128 2.86 -7.51 -1.00
N GLY A 129 4.19 -7.69 -0.98
CA GLY A 129 5.12 -6.69 -1.45
C GLY A 129 5.03 -6.48 -2.96
N TYR A 130 5.12 -5.22 -3.39
CA TYR A 130 5.11 -4.86 -4.81
C TYR A 130 6.33 -4.03 -5.23
N LEU A 131 7.18 -3.63 -4.29
CA LEU A 131 8.39 -2.86 -4.52
C LEU A 131 9.43 -3.18 -3.45
N ALA A 132 10.63 -3.61 -3.88
CA ALA A 132 11.74 -3.81 -2.97
C ALA A 132 12.16 -2.49 -2.30
N ASN A 133 12.52 -2.53 -1.03
CA ASN A 133 12.89 -1.36 -0.25
C ASN A 133 14.02 -1.67 0.73
N GLY A 134 14.69 -0.60 1.21
CA GLY A 134 15.74 -0.71 2.21
C GLY A 134 16.24 0.67 2.63
N LYS A 135 16.70 0.81 3.86
CA LYS A 135 17.27 2.06 4.36
C LYS A 135 18.60 2.34 3.71
N THR A 136 18.77 3.57 3.28
CA THR A 136 19.99 4.15 2.77
C THR A 136 20.09 5.60 3.25
N PHE A 137 20.99 6.36 2.67
CA PHE A 137 21.12 7.79 2.95
C PHE A 137 21.37 8.58 1.67
N LEU A 138 21.07 9.85 1.75
CA LEU A 138 21.37 10.87 0.76
C LEU A 138 22.39 11.84 1.36
N CYS A 139 23.41 12.25 0.62
CA CYS A 139 24.40 13.24 1.01
C CYS A 139 24.72 14.17 -0.15
N ARG A 140 25.56 15.19 0.08
CA ARG A 140 26.13 15.98 -1.01
C ARG A 140 27.04 15.09 -1.87
N ALA A 141 27.06 15.33 -3.19
CA ALA A 141 27.88 14.59 -4.13
C ALA A 141 29.39 14.66 -3.77
N ASP A 142 29.85 15.82 -3.31
CA ASP A 142 31.25 16.02 -2.89
C ASP A 142 31.63 15.26 -1.61
N ASP A 143 30.64 14.84 -0.81
CA ASP A 143 30.84 14.05 0.41
C ASP A 143 30.62 12.54 0.21
N ALA A 144 30.31 12.08 -1.01
CA ALA A 144 29.94 10.69 -1.28
C ALA A 144 31.02 9.69 -0.84
N ASP A 145 32.29 10.00 -1.06
CA ASP A 145 33.42 9.14 -0.68
C ASP A 145 33.66 9.12 0.84
N ARG A 146 33.16 10.11 1.55
CA ARG A 146 33.31 10.24 3.01
C ARG A 146 32.38 9.28 3.77
N TYR A 147 31.24 8.95 3.19
CA TYR A 147 30.20 8.16 3.82
C TYR A 147 30.00 6.83 3.07
N GLN A 148 30.61 5.75 3.58
CA GLN A 148 30.59 4.42 2.96
C GLN A 148 30.00 3.34 3.87
N SER A 149 29.64 3.71 5.10
CA SER A 149 29.09 2.78 6.09
C SER A 149 28.23 3.52 7.12
N LEU A 150 27.44 2.76 7.87
CA LEU A 150 26.69 3.30 9.01
C LEU A 150 27.62 3.92 10.07
N ALA A 151 28.80 3.34 10.27
CA ALA A 151 29.80 3.85 11.21
C ALA A 151 30.39 5.22 10.80
N ASP A 152 30.38 5.52 9.49
CA ASP A 152 30.80 6.85 9.01
C ASP A 152 29.73 7.91 9.27
N LEU A 153 28.47 7.51 9.40
CA LEU A 153 27.35 8.38 9.75
C LEU A 153 27.22 8.58 11.26
N ASP A 154 27.63 7.58 12.08
CA ASP A 154 27.48 7.63 13.53
C ASP A 154 28.69 8.29 14.22
N LYS A 155 28.92 9.57 13.89
CA LYS A 155 29.99 10.38 14.47
C LYS A 155 29.41 11.68 15.04
N PRO A 156 29.98 12.22 16.15
CA PRO A 156 29.45 13.42 16.80
C PRO A 156 29.36 14.67 15.90
N GLU A 157 30.23 14.77 14.91
CA GLU A 157 30.25 15.85 13.94
C GLU A 157 29.26 15.71 12.79
N VAL A 158 28.61 14.54 12.64
CA VAL A 158 27.65 14.27 11.55
C VAL A 158 26.24 14.67 11.97
N ARG A 159 25.63 15.51 11.17
CA ARG A 159 24.24 15.96 11.32
C ARG A 159 23.35 15.15 10.37
N VAL A 160 22.50 14.32 10.96
CA VAL A 160 21.60 13.41 10.25
C VAL A 160 20.18 13.96 10.29
N MET A 161 19.59 14.24 9.15
CA MET A 161 18.21 14.76 9.09
C MET A 161 17.23 13.66 8.69
N VAL A 162 16.07 13.69 9.34
CA VAL A 162 14.98 12.73 9.16
C VAL A 162 13.62 13.42 9.21
N ASN A 163 12.61 12.84 8.56
CA ASN A 163 11.21 13.24 8.73
C ASN A 163 10.61 12.62 10.01
N PRO A 164 9.64 13.29 10.65
CA PRO A 164 9.06 12.83 11.92
C PRO A 164 8.16 11.61 11.75
N GLY A 165 8.10 10.75 12.78
CA GLY A 165 7.10 9.70 12.98
C GLY A 165 7.21 8.49 12.06
N GLY A 166 8.17 8.49 11.12
CA GLY A 166 8.37 7.42 10.16
C GLY A 166 9.44 6.40 10.58
N LEU A 167 9.65 5.40 9.71
CA LEU A 167 10.70 4.40 9.93
C LEU A 167 12.10 4.98 9.73
N ASN A 168 12.27 6.14 9.07
CA ASN A 168 13.56 6.80 8.93
C ASN A 168 14.03 7.38 10.26
N GLU A 169 13.15 8.10 10.98
CA GLU A 169 13.44 8.61 12.32
C GLU A 169 13.73 7.46 13.30
N LYS A 170 12.89 6.42 13.28
CA LYS A 170 13.11 5.23 14.12
C LYS A 170 14.48 4.60 13.84
N PHE A 171 14.80 4.36 12.57
CA PHE A 171 16.09 3.78 12.17
C PHE A 171 17.28 4.63 12.64
N ALA A 172 17.22 5.95 12.43
CA ALA A 172 18.28 6.85 12.86
C ALA A 172 18.49 6.80 14.37
N ASN A 173 17.43 6.90 15.16
CA ASN A 173 17.50 6.87 16.63
C ASN A 173 18.00 5.53 17.19
N GLU A 174 17.71 4.42 16.52
CA GLU A 174 18.14 3.07 16.97
C GLU A 174 19.59 2.74 16.58
N ASN A 175 20.13 3.35 15.52
CA ASN A 175 21.40 2.94 14.93
C ASN A 175 22.49 4.02 14.93
N LEU A 176 22.13 5.30 15.14
CA LEU A 176 23.05 6.42 15.15
C LEU A 176 23.05 7.09 16.54
N THR A 177 23.89 6.54 17.42
CA THR A 177 23.89 6.92 18.85
C THR A 177 24.85 8.08 19.17
N HIS A 178 25.75 8.41 18.27
CA HIS A 178 26.73 9.48 18.42
C HIS A 178 26.41 10.69 17.53
N ALA A 179 25.79 10.46 16.37
CA ALA A 179 25.44 11.51 15.43
C ALA A 179 24.38 12.47 15.99
N THR A 180 24.36 13.69 15.47
CA THR A 180 23.30 14.66 15.80
C THR A 180 22.08 14.41 14.92
N ILE A 181 20.99 13.89 15.48
CA ILE A 181 19.72 13.67 14.74
C ILE A 181 18.90 14.96 14.74
N ILE A 182 18.51 15.41 13.55
CA ILE A 182 17.69 16.60 13.30
C ILE A 182 16.36 16.15 12.69
N VAL A 183 15.25 16.41 13.37
CA VAL A 183 13.90 16.11 12.84
C VAL A 183 13.39 17.33 12.07
N TRP A 184 13.12 17.15 10.77
CA TRP A 184 12.59 18.18 9.88
C TRP A 184 11.15 17.85 9.47
N GLN A 185 10.24 18.83 9.57
CA GLN A 185 8.80 18.56 9.48
C GLN A 185 8.32 18.15 8.07
N LYS A 186 9.02 18.58 7.03
CA LYS A 186 8.64 18.32 5.66
C LYS A 186 9.69 17.46 4.97
N ASN A 187 9.32 16.21 4.68
CA ASN A 187 10.22 15.23 4.08
C ASN A 187 10.84 15.73 2.78
N GLU A 188 10.02 16.31 1.91
CA GLU A 188 10.43 16.80 0.58
C GLU A 188 11.41 17.99 0.61
N GLU A 189 11.56 18.68 1.75
CA GLU A 189 12.53 19.77 1.91
C GLU A 189 13.90 19.28 2.37
N ILE A 190 14.00 18.07 2.96
CA ILE A 190 15.26 17.58 3.55
C ILE A 190 16.41 17.49 2.55
N PRO A 191 16.22 17.05 1.29
CA PRO A 191 17.32 17.02 0.31
C PRO A 191 17.92 18.40 0.07
N SER A 192 17.11 19.47 0.03
CA SER A 192 17.64 20.83 -0.10
C SER A 192 18.41 21.29 1.14
N GLN A 193 17.97 20.87 2.33
CA GLN A 193 18.70 21.16 3.57
C GLN A 193 20.11 20.50 3.58
N VAL A 194 20.23 19.30 3.01
CA VAL A 194 21.52 18.63 2.82
C VAL A 194 22.40 19.42 1.84
N VAL A 195 21.86 19.82 0.70
CA VAL A 195 22.57 20.65 -0.29
C VAL A 195 23.07 21.96 0.29
N GLU A 196 22.25 22.64 1.08
CA GLU A 196 22.53 23.92 1.72
C GLU A 196 23.52 23.81 2.90
N GLY A 197 23.87 22.57 3.32
CA GLY A 197 24.77 22.32 4.42
C GLY A 197 24.15 22.48 5.81
N ASN A 198 22.81 22.51 5.92
CA ASN A 198 22.08 22.50 7.19
C ASN A 198 22.09 21.11 7.84
N ALA A 199 22.26 20.05 7.04
CA ALA A 199 22.55 18.69 7.46
C ALA A 199 23.68 18.11 6.58
N ASP A 200 24.28 17.01 7.02
CA ASP A 200 25.32 16.32 6.25
C ASP A 200 24.72 15.15 5.47
N VAL A 201 23.74 14.47 6.04
CA VAL A 201 23.02 13.36 5.41
C VAL A 201 21.53 13.39 5.74
N MET A 202 20.73 12.80 4.88
CA MET A 202 19.33 12.41 5.11
C MET A 202 19.25 10.89 5.17
N ILE A 203 18.70 10.32 6.23
CA ILE A 203 18.29 8.91 6.19
C ILE A 203 17.02 8.80 5.36
N THR A 204 17.06 7.95 4.34
CA THR A 204 15.98 7.71 3.38
C THR A 204 15.95 6.24 2.95
N GLU A 205 15.36 5.95 1.82
CA GLU A 205 15.19 4.60 1.29
C GLU A 205 15.63 4.50 -0.17
N ILE A 206 16.00 3.30 -0.61
CA ILE A 206 16.43 3.04 -2.00
C ILE A 206 15.34 3.34 -3.04
N THR A 207 14.10 3.48 -2.61
CA THR A 207 12.96 3.85 -3.47
C THR A 207 12.79 5.36 -3.60
N GLU A 208 13.37 6.16 -2.71
CA GLU A 208 13.27 7.61 -2.71
C GLU A 208 14.58 8.31 -3.17
N ALA A 209 15.72 7.86 -2.64
CA ALA A 209 17.01 8.50 -2.90
C ALA A 209 17.35 8.67 -4.40
N PRO A 210 17.10 7.68 -5.30
CA PRO A 210 17.38 7.82 -6.72
C PRO A 210 16.65 8.97 -7.39
N TRP A 211 15.42 9.25 -6.96
CA TRP A 211 14.67 10.39 -7.48
C TRP A 211 15.40 11.71 -7.25
N TYR A 212 15.87 11.93 -6.04
CA TYR A 212 16.59 13.18 -5.70
C TYR A 212 17.91 13.29 -6.41
N VAL A 213 18.71 12.21 -6.48
CA VAL A 213 19.99 12.19 -7.20
C VAL A 213 19.79 12.45 -8.69
N GLN A 214 18.75 11.91 -9.29
CA GLN A 214 18.46 12.13 -10.71
C GLN A 214 18.05 13.58 -11.01
N ASN A 215 17.41 14.25 -10.06
CA ASN A 215 16.86 15.60 -10.24
C ASN A 215 17.78 16.72 -9.70
N ASP A 216 18.77 16.37 -8.85
CA ASP A 216 19.77 17.34 -8.36
C ASP A 216 21.17 16.70 -8.35
N PRO A 217 22.05 17.07 -9.29
CA PRO A 217 23.39 16.50 -9.39
C PRO A 217 24.32 16.86 -8.22
N ARG A 218 23.90 17.75 -7.31
CA ARG A 218 24.64 18.07 -6.08
C ARG A 218 24.45 17.01 -4.99
N LEU A 219 23.54 16.04 -5.21
CA LEU A 219 23.21 14.95 -4.29
C LEU A 219 23.79 13.62 -4.77
N ALA A 220 24.09 12.75 -3.84
CA ALA A 220 24.52 11.37 -4.07
C ALA A 220 23.88 10.42 -3.04
N ALA A 221 23.72 9.16 -3.44
CA ALA A 221 23.26 8.07 -2.57
C ALA A 221 24.17 6.85 -2.78
N PRO A 222 25.36 6.82 -2.17
CA PRO A 222 26.42 5.85 -2.49
C PRO A 222 26.08 4.41 -2.12
N LEU A 223 25.09 4.17 -1.23
CA LEU A 223 24.73 2.84 -0.76
C LEU A 223 23.34 2.35 -1.29
N ILE A 224 22.92 2.79 -2.48
CA ILE A 224 21.67 2.28 -3.10
C ILE A 224 21.74 0.76 -3.33
N GLU A 225 22.88 0.25 -3.85
CA GLU A 225 23.08 -1.17 -4.13
C GLU A 225 23.37 -2.01 -2.88
N LYS A 226 23.67 -1.36 -1.75
CA LYS A 226 24.00 -2.00 -0.48
C LYS A 226 23.31 -1.30 0.68
N PRO A 227 21.97 -1.31 0.71
CA PRO A 227 21.21 -0.63 1.74
C PRO A 227 21.45 -1.25 3.12
N PHE A 228 21.25 -0.50 4.17
CA PHE A 228 21.39 -0.93 5.56
C PHE A 228 20.35 -1.98 5.98
N THR A 229 19.18 -2.00 5.32
CA THR A 229 18.11 -2.95 5.59
C THR A 229 17.50 -3.43 4.26
N HIS A 230 16.78 -4.55 4.34
CA HIS A 230 16.02 -5.09 3.22
C HIS A 230 14.56 -5.30 3.63
N GLY A 231 13.64 -5.02 2.73
CA GLY A 231 12.21 -5.17 2.93
C GLY A 231 11.44 -4.90 1.66
N GLU A 232 10.14 -4.78 1.80
CA GLU A 232 9.23 -4.50 0.69
C GLU A 232 8.21 -3.43 1.10
N ILE A 233 7.69 -2.73 0.12
CA ILE A 233 6.56 -1.82 0.25
C ILE A 233 5.28 -2.56 -0.07
N GLY A 234 4.23 -2.31 0.73
CA GLY A 234 2.90 -2.86 0.56
C GLY A 234 1.80 -1.85 0.84
N VAL A 235 0.56 -2.31 0.70
CA VAL A 235 -0.66 -1.58 1.05
C VAL A 235 -1.03 -1.90 2.49
N LEU A 236 -1.37 -0.87 3.26
CA LEU A 236 -1.71 -0.99 4.69
C LEU A 236 -3.20 -0.83 4.91
N MET A 237 -3.82 -1.76 5.65
CA MET A 237 -5.26 -1.81 5.90
C MET A 237 -5.59 -2.11 7.35
N ARG A 238 -6.79 -1.74 7.79
CA ARG A 238 -7.34 -2.15 9.09
C ARG A 238 -7.61 -3.66 9.11
N LYS A 239 -7.44 -4.31 10.25
CA LYS A 239 -7.86 -5.72 10.44
C LYS A 239 -9.36 -5.88 10.20
N GLY A 240 -9.75 -7.03 9.63
CA GLY A 240 -11.13 -7.32 9.28
C GLY A 240 -11.51 -6.88 7.86
N GLN A 241 -10.56 -6.39 7.05
CA GLN A 241 -10.75 -6.06 5.64
C GLN A 241 -10.11 -7.15 4.74
N ASP A 242 -10.31 -8.42 5.11
CA ASP A 242 -9.64 -9.56 4.46
C ASP A 242 -10.08 -9.74 3.00
N ASP A 243 -11.33 -9.39 2.67
CA ASP A 243 -11.84 -9.34 1.30
C ASP A 243 -11.09 -8.30 0.45
N LEU A 244 -10.88 -7.10 0.97
CA LEU A 244 -10.11 -6.05 0.29
C LEU A 244 -8.63 -6.44 0.16
N LEU A 245 -8.04 -7.05 1.19
CA LEU A 245 -6.67 -7.57 1.14
C LEU A 245 -6.51 -8.61 0.03
N ALA A 246 -7.44 -9.57 -0.07
CA ALA A 246 -7.43 -10.58 -1.11
C ALA A 246 -7.51 -9.96 -2.52
N LEU A 247 -8.36 -8.96 -2.71
CA LEU A 247 -8.47 -8.22 -3.96
C LEU A 247 -7.15 -7.50 -4.30
N VAL A 248 -6.57 -6.77 -3.34
CA VAL A 248 -5.32 -6.04 -3.54
C VAL A 248 -4.19 -6.99 -3.95
N ASN A 249 -4.05 -8.13 -3.25
CA ASN A 249 -3.05 -9.15 -3.57
C ASN A 249 -3.28 -9.77 -4.95
N ALA A 250 -4.54 -10.01 -5.34
CA ALA A 250 -4.87 -10.49 -6.68
C ALA A 250 -4.48 -9.48 -7.78
N VAL A 251 -4.69 -8.17 -7.54
CA VAL A 251 -4.25 -7.11 -8.45
C VAL A 251 -2.73 -7.07 -8.56
N ILE A 252 -2.01 -7.12 -7.44
CA ILE A 252 -0.54 -7.17 -7.42
C ILE A 252 -0.02 -8.38 -8.20
N SER A 253 -0.57 -9.57 -7.94
CA SER A 253 -0.21 -10.81 -8.62
C SER A 253 -0.45 -10.73 -10.13
N LYS A 254 -1.61 -10.22 -10.54
CA LYS A 254 -1.93 -9.99 -11.96
C LYS A 254 -0.93 -9.04 -12.61
N MET A 255 -0.62 -7.91 -11.97
CA MET A 255 0.32 -6.92 -12.49
C MET A 255 1.76 -7.48 -12.59
N LYS A 256 2.15 -8.38 -11.69
CA LYS A 256 3.42 -9.13 -11.80
C LYS A 256 3.40 -10.05 -13.02
N ALA A 257 2.32 -10.81 -13.20
CA ALA A 257 2.19 -11.82 -14.26
C ALA A 257 2.09 -11.21 -15.68
N ASP A 258 1.39 -10.10 -15.84
CA ASP A 258 1.16 -9.45 -17.15
C ASP A 258 2.22 -8.38 -17.50
N GLY A 259 3.19 -8.14 -16.63
CA GLY A 259 4.27 -7.18 -16.83
C GLY A 259 3.91 -5.73 -16.53
N THR A 260 2.67 -5.42 -16.16
CA THR A 260 2.23 -4.06 -15.82
C THR A 260 3.03 -3.49 -14.64
N LEU A 261 3.35 -4.32 -13.64
CA LEU A 261 4.15 -3.88 -12.50
C LEU A 261 5.57 -3.48 -12.91
N ARG A 262 6.21 -4.25 -13.81
CA ARG A 262 7.53 -3.91 -14.36
C ARG A 262 7.50 -2.58 -15.10
N GLN A 263 6.51 -2.38 -15.98
CA GLN A 263 6.36 -1.11 -16.71
C GLN A 263 6.21 0.08 -15.76
N LEU A 264 5.50 -0.11 -14.65
CA LEU A 264 5.33 0.93 -13.65
C LEU A 264 6.65 1.23 -12.92
N HIS A 265 7.46 0.21 -12.60
CA HIS A 265 8.81 0.42 -12.04
C HIS A 265 9.69 1.22 -13.00
N GLU A 266 9.73 0.83 -14.28
CA GLU A 266 10.51 1.52 -15.30
C GLU A 266 10.07 2.99 -15.47
N LYS A 267 8.76 3.25 -15.47
CA LYS A 267 8.19 4.60 -15.56
C LYS A 267 8.70 5.54 -14.45
N TYR A 268 8.88 5.01 -13.25
CA TYR A 268 9.30 5.80 -12.08
C TYR A 268 10.80 5.64 -11.75
N GLY A 269 11.58 4.99 -12.61
CA GLY A 269 13.02 4.78 -12.40
C GLY A 269 13.34 3.89 -11.20
N LEU A 270 12.42 2.98 -10.84
CA LEU A 270 12.55 2.07 -9.70
C LEU A 270 13.10 0.72 -10.14
N VAL A 271 13.90 0.08 -9.30
CA VAL A 271 14.44 -1.25 -9.59
C VAL A 271 13.34 -2.30 -9.49
N TYR A 272 13.19 -3.11 -10.56
CA TYR A 272 12.28 -4.25 -10.57
C TYR A 272 13.00 -5.49 -10.03
N GLY A 273 12.61 -5.96 -8.85
CA GLY A 273 13.25 -7.07 -8.12
C GLY A 273 12.41 -8.36 -8.02
N TYR A 274 11.42 -8.57 -8.93
CA TYR A 274 10.52 -9.73 -8.90
C TYR A 274 10.65 -10.64 -10.12
#